data_9f760929fe940c3d6b740aba969585c9
#
_entry.id   9f760929fe940c3d6b740aba969585c9
#
_cell.length_a   1.000
_cell.length_b   1.000
_cell.length_c   1.000
_cell.angle_alpha   90.00
_cell.angle_beta   90.00
_cell.angle_gamma   90.00
#
_symmetry.space_group_name_H-M   'P 1'
#
loop_
_entity.id
_entity.type
_entity.pdbx_description
1 polymer ?
#
loop_
_entity_poly.entity_id
_entity_poly.type
_entity_poly.pdbx_seq_one_letter_code
_entity_poly.pdbx_strand_id
1 'polypeptide(L)'
;MTKRILQSVTALLILTPLWGTAQASPLSGEMSALLDTCRKEPSPLIRLDCYDNIGRDKAVPQTEQAAKGDIWRRAAANEEKRTEHTVTFITTQPREGTWPVVMTAPAIGTQPPRPILMLSCVDNITRMQLVMNTPVTTRTIRLSTPQTSFSSDWFIRENGYVLESSRGLAGIDEIKRIMTGDKLTITPENGEPVTFDLSQLTESIKPLRAACRW
;
A
#
# COMPACT_ATOMS: atom_id res chain seq x y z
N MET A 1 -27.88 26.71 -80.33
CA MET A 1 -27.59 25.36 -79.80
C MET A 1 -26.21 25.38 -79.22
N THR A 2 -26.09 25.67 -77.93
CA THR A 2 -24.75 25.81 -77.24
C THR A 2 -24.66 24.77 -76.20
N LYS A 3 -23.78 23.75 -76.40
CA LYS A 3 -23.44 22.72 -75.44
C LYS A 3 -22.50 23.26 -74.38
N ARG A 4 -22.90 23.27 -73.14
CA ARG A 4 -22.03 23.54 -71.98
C ARG A 4 -21.38 22.24 -71.57
N ILE A 5 -20.03 22.21 -71.58
CA ILE A 5 -19.22 21.15 -71.09
C ILE A 5 -18.95 21.41 -69.58
N LEU A 6 -19.41 20.49 -68.78
CA LEU A 6 -19.21 20.51 -67.32
C LEU A 6 -17.85 19.82 -66.99
N GLN A 7 -16.87 20.58 -66.53
CA GLN A 7 -15.59 20.04 -66.07
C GLN A 7 -15.73 19.67 -64.59
N SER A 8 -15.65 18.39 -64.30
CA SER A 8 -15.56 17.85 -62.94
C SER A 8 -14.12 17.97 -62.42
N VAL A 9 -13.91 18.81 -61.42
CA VAL A 9 -12.64 18.91 -60.70
C VAL A 9 -12.67 17.88 -59.56
N THR A 10 -11.90 16.80 -59.68
CA THR A 10 -11.71 15.78 -58.63
C THR A 10 -10.62 16.28 -57.68
N ALA A 11 -11.01 16.72 -56.51
CA ALA A 11 -10.06 17.07 -55.43
C ALA A 11 -9.52 15.81 -54.78
N LEU A 12 -8.24 15.55 -54.97
CA LEU A 12 -7.48 14.46 -54.34
C LEU A 12 -7.07 14.89 -52.93
N LEU A 13 -7.79 14.42 -51.89
CA LEU A 13 -7.42 14.58 -50.48
C LEU A 13 -6.22 13.67 -50.12
N ILE A 14 -5.05 14.27 -50.04
CA ILE A 14 -3.82 13.58 -49.51
C ILE A 14 -3.91 13.57 -48.01
N LEU A 15 -4.24 12.41 -47.40
CA LEU A 15 -4.09 12.14 -45.95
C LEU A 15 -2.59 11.93 -45.67
N THR A 16 -1.96 12.93 -45.07
CA THR A 16 -0.61 12.75 -44.46
C THR A 16 -0.74 12.13 -43.10
N PRO A 17 -0.09 10.99 -42.79
CA PRO A 17 -0.05 10.44 -41.44
C PRO A 17 0.83 11.33 -40.56
N LEU A 18 0.25 11.95 -39.54
CA LEU A 18 0.97 12.60 -38.44
C LEU A 18 1.66 11.50 -37.59
N TRP A 19 2.87 11.17 -37.93
CA TRP A 19 3.73 10.39 -37.04
C TRP A 19 4.25 11.35 -35.96
N GLY A 20 3.59 11.35 -34.80
CA GLY A 20 4.08 12.03 -33.63
C GLY A 20 5.35 11.32 -33.15
N THR A 21 6.51 11.90 -33.40
CA THR A 21 7.76 11.50 -32.77
C THR A 21 7.66 11.85 -31.28
N ALA A 22 7.56 10.84 -30.41
CA ALA A 22 7.74 11.01 -28.99
C ALA A 22 9.17 11.49 -28.74
N GLN A 23 9.37 12.78 -28.54
CA GLN A 23 10.66 13.35 -28.16
C GLN A 23 10.80 13.13 -26.64
N ALA A 24 11.68 12.19 -26.25
CA ALA A 24 12.16 12.11 -24.89
C ALA A 24 12.86 13.44 -24.58
N SER A 25 12.39 14.17 -23.57
CA SER A 25 13.05 15.39 -23.10
C SER A 25 14.47 15.06 -22.68
N PRO A 26 15.48 15.75 -23.18
CA PRO A 26 16.85 15.51 -22.74
C PRO A 26 16.95 15.81 -21.23
N LEU A 27 17.63 14.91 -20.51
CA LEU A 27 17.97 15.14 -19.12
C LEU A 27 18.64 16.54 -19.01
N SER A 28 18.29 17.32 -17.99
CA SER A 28 18.97 18.61 -17.79
C SER A 28 20.47 18.38 -17.72
N GLY A 29 21.28 19.28 -18.28
CA GLY A 29 22.74 19.14 -18.31
C GLY A 29 23.34 18.92 -16.92
N GLU A 30 22.73 19.48 -15.89
CA GLU A 30 23.10 19.29 -14.49
C GLU A 30 22.90 17.84 -14.02
N MET A 31 21.77 17.23 -14.35
CA MET A 31 21.49 15.83 -14.02
C MET A 31 22.44 14.89 -14.75
N SER A 32 22.73 15.16 -16.01
CA SER A 32 23.70 14.38 -16.80
C SER A 32 25.10 14.43 -16.19
N ALA A 33 25.55 15.61 -15.74
CA ALA A 33 26.86 15.78 -15.09
C ALA A 33 26.95 15.02 -13.75
N LEU A 34 25.88 15.03 -12.93
CA LEU A 34 25.82 14.28 -11.68
C LEU A 34 25.91 12.77 -11.93
N LEU A 35 25.15 12.25 -12.91
CA LEU A 35 25.19 10.83 -13.30
C LEU A 35 26.59 10.42 -13.80
N ASP A 36 27.26 11.27 -14.57
CA ASP A 36 28.62 11.02 -15.06
C ASP A 36 29.66 11.03 -13.94
N THR A 37 29.45 11.83 -12.91
CA THR A 37 30.30 11.85 -11.71
C THR A 37 30.19 10.52 -10.95
N CYS A 38 28.96 10.05 -10.69
CA CYS A 38 28.74 8.75 -10.03
C CYS A 38 29.27 7.58 -10.84
N ARG A 39 29.19 7.65 -12.18
CA ARG A 39 29.67 6.61 -13.08
C ARG A 39 31.19 6.39 -12.99
N LYS A 40 31.97 7.42 -12.65
CA LYS A 40 33.43 7.35 -12.50
C LYS A 40 33.88 6.75 -11.17
N GLU A 41 32.99 6.57 -10.20
CA GLU A 41 33.32 5.98 -8.90
C GLU A 41 33.66 4.48 -9.06
N PRO A 42 34.88 4.05 -8.71
CA PRO A 42 35.33 2.68 -8.90
C PRO A 42 34.68 1.69 -7.94
N SER A 43 34.35 2.11 -6.71
CA SER A 43 33.71 1.26 -5.70
C SER A 43 32.22 1.07 -6.00
N PRO A 44 31.73 -0.17 -6.18
CA PRO A 44 30.31 -0.42 -6.46
C PRO A 44 29.37 0.12 -5.37
N LEU A 45 29.74 0.03 -4.09
CA LEU A 45 28.92 0.51 -2.98
C LEU A 45 28.87 2.04 -2.90
N ILE A 46 30.03 2.70 -3.08
CA ILE A 46 30.09 4.17 -3.08
C ILE A 46 29.38 4.71 -4.33
N ARG A 47 29.52 4.04 -5.47
CA ARG A 47 28.80 4.39 -6.70
C ARG A 47 27.29 4.28 -6.54
N LEU A 48 26.78 3.22 -5.86
CA LEU A 48 25.38 3.07 -5.54
C LEU A 48 24.90 4.21 -4.64
N ASP A 49 25.62 4.49 -3.56
CA ASP A 49 25.33 5.61 -2.64
C ASP A 49 25.33 6.96 -3.37
N CYS A 50 26.25 7.17 -4.29
CA CYS A 50 26.30 8.36 -5.15
C CYS A 50 25.00 8.50 -5.97
N TYR A 51 24.53 7.44 -6.63
CA TYR A 51 23.27 7.48 -7.39
C TYR A 51 22.05 7.69 -6.48
N ASP A 52 22.03 7.07 -5.32
CA ASP A 52 20.94 7.21 -4.36
C ASP A 52 20.86 8.63 -3.77
N ASN A 53 21.97 9.35 -3.74
CA ASN A 53 22.03 10.76 -3.30
C ASN A 53 21.63 11.75 -4.41
N ILE A 54 21.63 11.35 -5.69
CA ILE A 54 21.17 12.22 -6.78
C ILE A 54 19.67 12.52 -6.56
N GLY A 55 19.37 13.79 -6.31
CA GLY A 55 17.99 14.27 -6.09
C GLY A 55 17.52 14.24 -4.65
N ARG A 56 18.28 13.72 -3.68
CA ARG A 56 17.93 13.84 -2.25
C ARG A 56 17.82 15.29 -1.81
N ASP A 57 18.72 16.15 -2.28
CA ASP A 57 18.71 17.58 -1.97
C ASP A 57 17.54 18.34 -2.66
N LYS A 58 16.91 17.70 -3.64
CA LYS A 58 15.71 18.17 -4.33
C LYS A 58 14.47 17.34 -3.90
N ALA A 59 14.52 16.72 -2.73
CA ALA A 59 13.36 16.03 -2.19
C ALA A 59 12.21 17.04 -2.11
N VAL A 60 11.30 16.97 -3.09
CA VAL A 60 10.01 17.65 -3.01
C VAL A 60 9.40 17.22 -1.68
N PRO A 61 8.94 18.15 -0.83
CA PRO A 61 8.26 17.78 0.40
C PRO A 61 7.19 16.75 0.01
N GLN A 62 7.39 15.52 0.47
CA GLN A 62 6.39 14.49 0.20
C GLN A 62 5.12 14.97 0.89
N THR A 63 4.09 15.25 0.10
CA THR A 63 2.78 15.48 0.68
C THR A 63 2.45 14.26 1.54
N GLU A 64 1.75 14.45 2.64
CA GLU A 64 1.35 13.36 3.54
C GLU A 64 0.73 12.19 2.75
N GLN A 65 0.00 12.49 1.67
CA GLN A 65 -0.57 11.52 0.73
C GLN A 65 0.49 10.69 -0.02
N ALA A 66 1.62 11.29 -0.39
CA ALA A 66 2.73 10.58 -1.06
C ALA A 66 3.54 9.71 -0.08
N ALA A 67 3.52 10.05 1.21
CA ALA A 67 4.15 9.26 2.27
C ALA A 67 3.35 7.98 2.59
N LYS A 68 2.04 7.99 2.34
CA LYS A 68 1.13 6.85 2.52
C LYS A 68 1.19 5.95 1.28
N GLY A 69 1.75 4.76 1.43
CA GLY A 69 2.01 3.82 0.33
C GLY A 69 0.80 2.95 -0.06
N ASP A 70 1.07 1.86 -0.77
CA ASP A 70 0.03 0.96 -1.32
C ASP A 70 -0.72 0.18 -0.24
N ILE A 71 -0.06 -0.16 0.86
CA ILE A 71 -0.69 -0.88 1.97
C ILE A 71 -1.74 0.01 2.62
N TRP A 72 -1.36 1.26 2.91
CA TRP A 72 -2.26 2.25 3.50
C TRP A 72 -3.47 2.49 2.58
N ARG A 73 -3.23 2.73 1.29
CA ARG A 73 -4.30 2.96 0.30
C ARG A 73 -5.24 1.74 0.18
N ARG A 74 -4.69 0.54 0.23
CA ARG A 74 -5.49 -0.70 0.20
C ARG A 74 -6.42 -0.82 1.40
N ALA A 75 -5.93 -0.51 2.60
CA ALA A 75 -6.73 -0.54 3.81
C ALA A 75 -7.84 0.52 3.77
N ALA A 76 -7.51 1.76 3.39
CA ALA A 76 -8.48 2.85 3.25
C ALA A 76 -9.56 2.52 2.21
N ALA A 77 -9.18 2.05 1.02
CA ALA A 77 -10.12 1.67 -0.04
C ALA A 77 -11.01 0.47 0.36
N ASN A 78 -10.54 -0.40 1.26
CA ASN A 78 -11.39 -1.45 1.81
C ASN A 78 -12.41 -0.86 2.80
N GLU A 79 -11.99 0.04 3.68
CA GLU A 79 -12.88 0.72 4.64
C GLU A 79 -13.94 1.61 3.94
N GLU A 80 -13.65 2.20 2.80
CA GLU A 80 -14.62 2.95 1.99
C GLU A 80 -15.84 2.12 1.56
N LYS A 81 -15.70 0.79 1.52
CA LYS A 81 -16.79 -0.15 1.20
C LYS A 81 -17.69 -0.46 2.40
N ARG A 82 -17.34 0.04 3.58
CA ARG A 82 -18.14 -0.13 4.78
C ARG A 82 -19.43 0.66 4.69
N THR A 83 -20.54 -0.04 4.55
CA THR A 83 -21.88 0.57 4.41
C THR A 83 -22.58 0.78 5.74
N GLU A 84 -22.16 0.05 6.78
CA GLU A 84 -22.74 0.10 8.12
C GLU A 84 -21.77 0.76 9.11
N HIS A 85 -22.29 1.35 10.16
CA HIS A 85 -21.49 1.94 11.24
C HIS A 85 -20.92 0.87 12.19
N THR A 86 -20.68 -0.34 11.69
CA THR A 86 -20.07 -1.44 12.42
C THR A 86 -18.56 -1.23 12.55
N VAL A 87 -17.98 -1.85 13.57
CA VAL A 87 -16.52 -1.85 13.80
C VAL A 87 -15.91 -3.25 13.61
N THR A 88 -16.74 -4.21 13.21
CA THR A 88 -16.32 -5.58 12.91
C THR A 88 -15.57 -5.66 11.57
N PHE A 89 -14.91 -6.79 11.31
CA PHE A 89 -14.19 -6.99 10.06
C PHE A 89 -15.14 -6.97 8.85
N ILE A 90 -14.73 -6.22 7.82
CA ILE A 90 -15.28 -6.36 6.48
C ILE A 90 -14.25 -7.04 5.58
N THR A 91 -14.71 -7.89 4.68
CA THR A 91 -13.85 -8.68 3.81
C THR A 91 -14.12 -8.33 2.35
N THR A 92 -13.05 -8.05 1.60
CA THR A 92 -13.11 -7.95 0.14
C THR A 92 -12.33 -9.11 -0.48
N GLN A 93 -13.00 -9.83 -1.35
CA GLN A 93 -12.42 -10.88 -2.18
C GLN A 93 -12.88 -10.63 -3.62
N PRO A 94 -11.96 -10.44 -4.58
CA PRO A 94 -12.35 -10.10 -5.96
C PRO A 94 -13.14 -11.20 -6.64
N ARG A 95 -12.73 -12.46 -6.44
CA ARG A 95 -13.42 -13.71 -6.86
C ARG A 95 -12.93 -14.82 -5.96
N GLU A 96 -13.75 -15.87 -5.80
CA GLU A 96 -13.34 -17.07 -5.08
C GLU A 96 -12.03 -17.63 -5.66
N GLY A 97 -11.04 -17.86 -4.81
CA GLY A 97 -9.71 -18.35 -5.18
C GLY A 97 -8.75 -17.34 -5.80
N THR A 98 -9.11 -16.04 -5.89
CA THR A 98 -8.20 -14.98 -6.39
C THR A 98 -7.67 -14.09 -5.27
N TRP A 99 -6.52 -13.48 -5.49
CA TRP A 99 -5.90 -12.51 -4.59
C TRP A 99 -6.10 -11.07 -5.07
N PRO A 100 -5.96 -10.10 -4.17
CA PRO A 100 -5.81 -10.22 -2.71
C PRO A 100 -7.14 -10.47 -1.98
N VAL A 101 -7.11 -11.27 -0.91
CA VAL A 101 -8.17 -11.26 0.10
C VAL A 101 -7.75 -10.24 1.15
N VAL A 102 -8.61 -9.27 1.42
CA VAL A 102 -8.34 -8.17 2.35
C VAL A 102 -9.47 -8.08 3.36
N MET A 103 -9.11 -8.07 4.63
CA MET A 103 -10.03 -7.90 5.76
C MET A 103 -9.58 -6.69 6.56
N THR A 104 -10.49 -5.79 6.91
CA THR A 104 -10.17 -4.62 7.72
C THR A 104 -11.18 -4.40 8.83
N ALA A 105 -10.69 -3.90 9.97
CA ALA A 105 -11.50 -3.41 11.07
C ALA A 105 -10.95 -2.06 11.53
N PRO A 106 -11.79 -1.03 11.70
CA PRO A 106 -11.36 0.26 12.23
C PRO A 106 -11.21 0.19 13.76
N ALA A 107 -10.32 1.00 14.30
CA ALA A 107 -10.16 1.12 15.74
C ALA A 107 -11.44 1.61 16.41
N ILE A 108 -11.69 1.13 17.63
CA ILE A 108 -12.80 1.55 18.48
C ILE A 108 -12.31 2.57 19.53
N GLY A 109 -13.19 3.49 19.92
CA GLY A 109 -12.87 4.51 20.93
C GLY A 109 -11.99 5.66 20.42
N THR A 110 -11.72 5.73 19.12
CA THR A 110 -10.95 6.80 18.47
C THR A 110 -11.81 7.59 17.49
N GLN A 111 -11.50 8.89 17.34
CA GLN A 111 -12.18 9.72 16.33
C GLN A 111 -11.62 9.45 14.92
N PRO A 112 -12.43 9.64 13.86
CA PRO A 112 -11.94 9.58 12.48
C PRO A 112 -10.88 10.68 12.18
N PRO A 113 -9.91 10.36 11.31
CA PRO A 113 -9.65 9.07 10.71
C PRO A 113 -9.14 8.06 11.74
N ARG A 114 -9.65 6.83 11.68
CA ARG A 114 -9.32 5.78 12.65
C ARG A 114 -8.15 4.93 12.16
N PRO A 115 -7.24 4.48 13.04
CA PRO A 115 -6.34 3.38 12.71
C PRO A 115 -7.10 2.14 12.23
N ILE A 116 -6.48 1.36 11.35
CA ILE A 116 -7.12 0.18 10.75
C ILE A 116 -6.25 -1.04 11.02
N LEU A 117 -6.86 -2.10 11.57
CA LEU A 117 -6.25 -3.43 11.58
C LEU A 117 -6.60 -4.12 10.26
N MET A 118 -5.59 -4.49 9.50
CA MET A 118 -5.74 -5.19 8.24
C MET A 118 -5.12 -6.58 8.30
N LEU A 119 -5.90 -7.60 7.96
CA LEU A 119 -5.43 -8.94 7.66
C LEU A 119 -5.57 -9.17 6.16
N SER A 120 -4.55 -9.73 5.54
CA SER A 120 -4.60 -9.96 4.09
C SER A 120 -3.88 -11.23 3.67
N CYS A 121 -4.37 -11.84 2.59
CA CYS A 121 -3.67 -12.86 1.83
C CYS A 121 -3.30 -12.27 0.47
N VAL A 122 -2.02 -12.07 0.25
CA VAL A 122 -1.46 -11.52 -0.99
C VAL A 122 -0.35 -12.46 -1.45
N ASP A 123 -0.45 -12.97 -2.68
CA ASP A 123 0.52 -13.91 -3.24
C ASP A 123 0.74 -15.14 -2.34
N ASN A 124 -0.33 -15.69 -1.78
CA ASN A 124 -0.31 -16.81 -0.84
C ASN A 124 0.49 -16.52 0.46
N ILE A 125 0.65 -15.26 0.82
CA ILE A 125 1.33 -14.83 2.05
C ILE A 125 0.33 -14.12 2.96
N THR A 126 0.11 -14.69 4.14
CA THR A 126 -0.68 -14.05 5.20
C THR A 126 0.09 -12.89 5.81
N ARG A 127 -0.59 -11.76 5.99
CA ARG A 127 -0.05 -10.54 6.60
C ARG A 127 -1.03 -9.98 7.61
N MET A 128 -0.50 -9.49 8.73
CA MET A 128 -1.23 -8.68 9.70
C MET A 128 -0.56 -7.32 9.79
N GLN A 129 -1.33 -6.26 9.64
CA GLN A 129 -0.83 -4.90 9.51
C GLN A 129 -1.69 -3.94 10.32
N LEU A 130 -1.03 -3.07 11.06
CA LEU A 130 -1.66 -1.92 11.73
C LEU A 130 -1.38 -0.67 10.88
N VAL A 131 -2.43 -0.10 10.34
CA VAL A 131 -2.39 1.08 9.48
C VAL A 131 -2.73 2.31 10.32
N MET A 132 -1.80 3.24 10.38
CA MET A 132 -1.84 4.42 11.22
C MET A 132 -2.10 5.69 10.41
N ASN A 133 -2.63 6.73 11.06
CA ASN A 133 -2.82 8.05 10.44
C ASN A 133 -1.65 9.00 10.71
N THR A 134 -0.86 8.69 11.72
CA THR A 134 0.39 9.37 12.06
C THR A 134 1.53 8.35 12.06
N PRO A 135 2.73 8.74 11.62
CA PRO A 135 3.85 7.79 11.54
C PRO A 135 4.31 7.33 12.93
N VAL A 136 4.59 6.03 13.04
CA VAL A 136 5.15 5.37 14.22
C VAL A 136 6.61 5.06 13.96
N THR A 137 7.46 5.28 14.94
CA THR A 137 8.91 5.10 14.86
C THR A 137 9.43 3.90 15.63
N THR A 138 8.59 3.30 16.50
CA THR A 138 8.94 2.09 17.26
C THR A 138 8.54 0.81 16.54
N ARG A 139 9.35 -0.23 16.71
CA ARG A 139 9.08 -1.56 16.17
C ARG A 139 8.44 -2.49 17.18
N THR A 140 8.74 -2.27 18.46
CA THR A 140 8.23 -3.11 19.56
C THR A 140 6.78 -2.71 19.85
N ILE A 141 5.89 -3.68 19.76
CA ILE A 141 4.48 -3.53 20.08
C ILE A 141 4.06 -4.57 21.11
N ARG A 142 3.09 -4.21 21.90
CA ARG A 142 2.37 -5.13 22.79
C ARG A 142 1.01 -5.43 22.20
N LEU A 143 0.69 -6.71 22.05
CA LEU A 143 -0.64 -7.20 21.69
C LEU A 143 -1.30 -7.77 22.92
N SER A 144 -2.50 -7.34 23.23
CA SER A 144 -3.24 -7.77 24.41
C SER A 144 -4.70 -8.07 24.06
N THR A 145 -5.15 -9.26 24.46
CA THR A 145 -6.56 -9.66 24.51
C THR A 145 -6.95 -9.94 25.95
N PRO A 146 -8.21 -10.17 26.28
CA PRO A 146 -8.60 -10.58 27.65
C PRO A 146 -7.90 -11.85 28.13
N GLN A 147 -7.48 -12.73 27.22
CA GLN A 147 -6.90 -14.04 27.53
C GLN A 147 -5.38 -14.10 27.41
N THR A 148 -4.76 -13.22 26.63
CA THR A 148 -3.33 -13.29 26.36
C THR A 148 -2.73 -11.89 26.20
N SER A 149 -1.45 -11.77 26.56
CA SER A 149 -0.66 -10.57 26.29
C SER A 149 0.76 -10.97 25.93
N PHE A 150 1.31 -10.38 24.88
CA PHE A 150 2.68 -10.62 24.45
C PHE A 150 3.25 -9.42 23.71
N SER A 151 4.56 -9.31 23.65
CA SER A 151 5.27 -8.32 22.85
C SER A 151 5.84 -8.98 21.60
N SER A 152 5.91 -8.21 20.51
CA SER A 152 6.47 -8.63 19.23
C SER A 152 7.13 -7.44 18.55
N ASP A 153 8.19 -7.71 17.77
CA ASP A 153 8.83 -6.70 16.94
C ASP A 153 8.25 -6.76 15.53
N TRP A 154 7.57 -5.67 15.15
CA TRP A 154 6.98 -5.53 13.84
C TRP A 154 7.86 -4.70 12.91
N PHE A 155 7.64 -4.84 11.63
CA PHE A 155 8.35 -4.08 10.61
C PHE A 155 7.66 -2.75 10.38
N ILE A 156 8.43 -1.66 10.42
CA ILE A 156 7.95 -0.35 10.00
C ILE A 156 7.92 -0.31 8.48
N ARG A 157 6.78 0.06 7.91
CA ARG A 157 6.54 0.20 6.47
C ARG A 157 5.99 1.59 6.16
N GLU A 158 6.11 1.99 4.90
CA GLU A 158 5.49 3.20 4.38
C GLU A 158 5.72 4.42 5.28
N ASN A 159 7.00 4.70 5.56
CA ASN A 159 7.45 5.84 6.36
C ASN A 159 6.81 5.92 7.77
N GLY A 160 6.48 4.77 8.36
CA GLY A 160 5.89 4.69 9.69
C GLY A 160 4.35 4.64 9.70
N TYR A 161 3.69 4.82 8.57
CA TYR A 161 2.23 4.75 8.52
C TYR A 161 1.69 3.31 8.59
N VAL A 162 2.55 2.30 8.49
CA VAL A 162 2.17 0.90 8.61
C VAL A 162 3.16 0.16 9.48
N LEU A 163 2.65 -0.58 10.47
CA LEU A 163 3.37 -1.62 11.20
C LEU A 163 2.91 -2.98 10.68
N GLU A 164 3.83 -3.86 10.34
CA GLU A 164 3.56 -5.19 9.78
C GLU A 164 4.18 -6.28 10.65
N SER A 165 3.39 -7.27 11.05
CA SER A 165 3.88 -8.46 11.76
C SER A 165 4.86 -9.27 10.90
N SER A 166 5.50 -10.25 11.50
CA SER A 166 6.25 -11.27 10.75
C SER A 166 5.33 -11.94 9.73
N ARG A 167 5.89 -12.38 8.62
CA ARG A 167 5.18 -13.08 7.55
C ARG A 167 5.25 -14.60 7.71
N GLY A 168 4.38 -15.30 6.98
CA GLY A 168 4.35 -16.76 7.00
C GLY A 168 3.91 -17.34 8.35
N LEU A 169 4.52 -18.43 8.79
CA LEU A 169 4.09 -19.15 9.97
C LEU A 169 4.11 -18.30 11.25
N ALA A 170 5.14 -17.48 11.45
CA ALA A 170 5.24 -16.64 12.65
C ALA A 170 4.09 -15.63 12.73
N GLY A 171 3.73 -14.98 11.62
CA GLY A 171 2.57 -14.07 11.57
C GLY A 171 1.25 -14.80 11.75
N ILE A 172 1.11 -16.01 11.19
CA ILE A 172 -0.07 -16.86 11.37
C ILE A 172 -0.22 -17.23 12.85
N ASP A 173 0.87 -17.56 13.55
CA ASP A 173 0.84 -17.89 14.96
C ASP A 173 0.45 -16.68 15.84
N GLU A 174 0.89 -15.48 15.51
CA GLU A 174 0.41 -14.26 16.17
C GLU A 174 -1.11 -14.08 15.96
N ILE A 175 -1.61 -14.26 14.72
CA ILE A 175 -3.04 -14.19 14.42
C ILE A 175 -3.82 -15.22 15.22
N LYS A 176 -3.36 -16.47 15.29
CA LYS A 176 -4.02 -17.53 16.09
C LYS A 176 -4.07 -17.18 17.58
N ARG A 177 -3.02 -16.56 18.10
CA ARG A 177 -2.99 -16.15 19.52
C ARG A 177 -4.02 -15.06 19.83
N ILE A 178 -4.21 -14.08 18.96
CA ILE A 178 -5.20 -13.01 19.16
C ILE A 178 -6.63 -13.48 18.91
N MET A 179 -6.85 -14.52 18.10
CA MET A 179 -8.18 -15.07 17.83
C MET A 179 -8.87 -15.69 19.05
N THR A 180 -8.15 -15.90 20.14
CA THR A 180 -8.71 -16.44 21.39
C THR A 180 -9.56 -15.40 22.15
N GLY A 181 -9.52 -14.12 21.75
CA GLY A 181 -10.24 -13.03 22.37
C GLY A 181 -11.24 -12.36 21.43
N ASP A 182 -12.16 -11.60 22.03
CA ASP A 182 -13.15 -10.78 21.34
C ASP A 182 -12.71 -9.32 21.14
N LYS A 183 -11.62 -8.92 21.79
CA LYS A 183 -11.04 -7.58 21.72
C LYS A 183 -9.51 -7.68 21.66
N LEU A 184 -8.90 -6.88 20.79
CA LEU A 184 -7.45 -6.73 20.70
C LEU A 184 -7.06 -5.28 20.98
N THR A 185 -6.11 -5.08 21.90
CA THR A 185 -5.43 -3.81 22.07
C THR A 185 -4.00 -3.95 21.59
N ILE A 186 -3.59 -3.11 20.67
CA ILE A 186 -2.21 -3.00 20.16
C ILE A 186 -1.62 -1.70 20.72
N THR A 187 -0.52 -1.82 21.46
CA THR A 187 0.17 -0.67 22.06
C THR A 187 1.60 -0.62 21.52
N PRO A 188 1.92 0.33 20.62
CA PRO A 188 3.31 0.63 20.29
C PRO A 188 4.08 1.10 21.55
N GLU A 189 5.36 0.74 21.70
CA GLU A 189 6.14 1.06 22.88
C GLU A 189 6.12 2.55 23.26
N ASN A 190 6.14 3.44 22.27
CA ASN A 190 6.10 4.88 22.48
C ASN A 190 4.82 5.52 21.89
N GLY A 191 3.71 4.78 21.84
CA GLY A 191 2.47 5.22 21.23
C GLY A 191 1.25 4.96 22.07
N GLU A 192 0.13 5.53 21.67
CA GLU A 192 -1.16 5.33 22.31
C GLU A 192 -1.73 3.94 21.98
N PRO A 193 -2.44 3.30 22.92
CA PRO A 193 -3.09 2.02 22.69
C PRO A 193 -4.22 2.17 21.67
N VAL A 194 -4.30 1.24 20.74
CA VAL A 194 -5.34 1.16 19.71
C VAL A 194 -6.10 -0.14 19.87
N THR A 195 -7.42 -0.06 19.97
CA THR A 195 -8.28 -1.21 20.27
C THR A 195 -9.18 -1.56 19.09
N PHE A 196 -9.36 -2.87 18.86
CA PHE A 196 -10.14 -3.44 17.77
C PHE A 196 -11.14 -4.47 18.29
N ASP A 197 -12.29 -4.58 17.63
CA ASP A 197 -13.29 -5.62 17.87
C ASP A 197 -12.92 -6.89 17.07
N LEU A 198 -12.71 -8.00 17.78
CA LEU A 198 -12.43 -9.31 17.21
C LEU A 198 -13.59 -10.30 17.33
N SER A 199 -14.75 -9.88 17.85
CA SER A 199 -15.87 -10.78 18.19
C SER A 199 -16.32 -11.68 17.04
N GLN A 200 -16.16 -11.22 15.78
CA GLN A 200 -16.50 -11.97 14.58
C GLN A 200 -15.28 -12.49 13.81
N LEU A 201 -14.07 -12.33 14.33
CA LEU A 201 -12.84 -12.66 13.59
C LEU A 201 -12.80 -14.15 13.18
N THR A 202 -13.20 -15.05 14.06
CA THR A 202 -13.17 -16.51 13.80
C THR A 202 -13.97 -16.88 12.56
N GLU A 203 -15.11 -16.26 12.32
CA GLU A 203 -15.92 -16.48 11.12
C GLU A 203 -15.40 -15.70 9.92
N SER A 204 -15.11 -14.43 10.13
CA SER A 204 -14.70 -13.51 9.05
C SER A 204 -13.37 -13.90 8.41
N ILE A 205 -12.46 -14.57 9.14
CA ILE A 205 -11.13 -14.95 8.63
C ILE A 205 -11.12 -16.18 7.71
N LYS A 206 -12.23 -16.93 7.64
CA LYS A 206 -12.31 -18.17 6.83
C LYS A 206 -11.90 -17.99 5.37
N PRO A 207 -12.34 -16.94 4.63
CA PRO A 207 -11.92 -16.72 3.26
C PRO A 207 -10.41 -16.48 3.13
N LEU A 208 -9.81 -15.75 4.09
CA LEU A 208 -8.38 -15.49 4.11
C LEU A 208 -7.58 -16.78 4.35
N ARG A 209 -8.02 -17.60 5.31
CA ARG A 209 -7.40 -18.90 5.59
C ARG A 209 -7.48 -19.84 4.39
N ALA A 210 -8.61 -19.89 3.72
CA ALA A 210 -8.78 -20.67 2.49
C ALA A 210 -7.85 -20.20 1.38
N ALA A 211 -7.72 -18.90 1.18
CA ALA A 211 -6.83 -18.30 0.16
C ALA A 211 -5.34 -18.54 0.46
N CYS A 212 -4.92 -18.42 1.72
CA CYS A 212 -3.54 -18.61 2.17
C CYS A 212 -3.25 -20.03 2.70
N ARG A 213 -4.20 -20.96 2.64
CA ARG A 213 -4.05 -22.40 2.90
C ARG A 213 -3.48 -22.74 4.30
N TRP A 214 -4.08 -22.20 5.36
CA TRP A 214 -3.66 -22.50 6.74
C TRP A 214 -4.82 -22.61 7.74
#